data_171a554d6f26164467d3a7296c5f44bd
#
_entry.id   171a554d6f26164467d3a7296c5f44bd
#
_cell.length_a   1.000
_cell.length_b   1.000
_cell.length_c   1.000
_cell.angle_alpha   90.00
_cell.angle_beta   90.00
_cell.angle_gamma   90.00
#
_symmetry.space_group_name_H-M   'P 1'
#
loop_
_entity.id
_entity.type
_entity.pdbx_description
1 polymer ?
#
loop_
_entity_poly.entity_id
_entity_poly.type
_entity_poly.pdbx_seq_one_letter_code
_entity_poly.pdbx_strand_id
1 'polypeptide(L)'
;ISQLSIPTPAGVPVTIQVFGVALVGAVLGWKLGLCSVLVYILIGAAGLPVFANFGGGIRSLIGLTGGYIWAWPVMAVLCGIRPGLKNRISDLAVRILLSLIGLAAVELIGGLQWAALSGDMTAGAVFAYSMVAFVPKDIVITILGVIVSEPVKQMTDRIG
;
A
#
# COMPACT_ATOMS: atom_id res chain seq x y z
N ILE A 1 -4.92 -9.32 7.05
CA ILE A 1 -4.96 -8.80 5.65
C ILE A 1 -3.69 -9.18 4.89
N SER A 2 -2.50 -9.01 5.48
CA SER A 2 -1.21 -9.29 4.83
C SER A 2 -1.04 -10.76 4.40
N GLN A 3 -1.72 -11.68 5.08
CA GLN A 3 -1.66 -13.11 4.78
C GLN A 3 -2.63 -13.54 3.65
N LEU A 4 -3.55 -12.65 3.25
CA LEU A 4 -4.39 -12.86 2.08
C LEU A 4 -3.58 -12.55 0.82
N SER A 5 -2.84 -13.55 0.37
CA SER A 5 -1.91 -13.44 -0.76
C SER A 5 -2.03 -14.66 -1.67
N ILE A 6 -1.93 -14.42 -2.97
CA ILE A 6 -1.89 -15.46 -4.00
C ILE A 6 -0.47 -15.47 -4.56
N PRO A 7 0.28 -16.57 -4.40
CA PRO A 7 1.61 -16.69 -4.98
C PRO A 7 1.52 -16.63 -6.51
N THR A 8 2.48 -15.96 -7.13
CA THR A 8 2.58 -15.88 -8.60
C THR A 8 3.86 -16.55 -9.09
N PRO A 9 3.87 -17.07 -10.32
CA PRO A 9 5.10 -17.62 -10.92
C PRO A 9 6.24 -16.59 -11.04
N ALA A 10 5.91 -15.31 -11.04
CA ALA A 10 6.87 -14.22 -11.15
C ALA A 10 7.56 -13.86 -9.81
N GLY A 11 7.27 -14.59 -8.71
CA GLY A 11 7.92 -14.43 -7.40
C GLY A 11 7.39 -13.29 -6.53
N VAL A 12 6.55 -12.39 -7.07
CA VAL A 12 5.89 -11.32 -6.30
C VAL A 12 4.41 -11.70 -6.12
N PRO A 13 3.93 -11.92 -4.87
CA PRO A 13 2.57 -12.37 -4.64
C PRO A 13 1.55 -11.25 -4.89
N VAL A 14 0.36 -11.61 -5.38
CA VAL A 14 -0.80 -10.72 -5.40
C VAL A 14 -1.38 -10.66 -4.00
N THR A 15 -1.45 -9.48 -3.40
CA THR A 15 -1.91 -9.27 -2.01
C THR A 15 -3.00 -8.21 -1.95
N ILE A 16 -3.63 -8.08 -0.79
CA ILE A 16 -4.52 -6.95 -0.47
C ILE A 16 -3.92 -6.01 0.58
N GLN A 17 -2.60 -6.05 0.77
CA GLN A 17 -1.90 -5.21 1.75
C GLN A 17 -2.06 -3.71 1.48
N VAL A 18 -2.11 -3.32 0.22
CA VAL A 18 -2.34 -1.94 -0.23
C VAL A 18 -3.66 -1.38 0.34
N PHE A 19 -4.71 -2.20 0.44
CA PHE A 19 -5.96 -1.82 1.12
C PHE A 19 -5.71 -1.44 2.59
N GLY A 20 -4.94 -2.25 3.31
CA GLY A 20 -4.60 -1.99 4.72
C GLY A 20 -3.84 -0.67 4.89
N VAL A 21 -2.84 -0.42 4.03
CA VAL A 21 -2.06 0.83 4.04
C VAL A 21 -2.95 2.04 3.74
N ALA A 22 -3.80 1.95 2.71
CA ALA A 22 -4.74 3.01 2.36
C ALA A 22 -5.73 3.30 3.50
N LEU A 23 -6.32 2.25 4.09
CA LEU A 23 -7.26 2.37 5.19
C LEU A 23 -6.61 3.02 6.43
N VAL A 24 -5.44 2.53 6.85
CA VAL A 24 -4.71 3.05 8.01
C VAL A 24 -4.36 4.53 7.80
N GLY A 25 -3.81 4.90 6.64
CA GLY A 25 -3.54 6.29 6.31
C GLY A 25 -4.80 7.15 6.36
N ALA A 26 -5.86 6.71 5.68
CA ALA A 26 -7.12 7.46 5.57
C ALA A 26 -7.88 7.61 6.90
N VAL A 27 -7.82 6.61 7.80
CA VAL A 27 -8.47 6.65 9.13
C VAL A 27 -7.67 7.49 10.12
N LEU A 28 -6.38 7.18 10.27
CA LEU A 28 -5.53 7.78 11.30
C LEU A 28 -4.98 9.16 10.89
N GLY A 29 -5.03 9.50 9.60
CA GLY A 29 -4.40 10.69 9.05
C GLY A 29 -2.90 10.50 8.80
N TRP A 30 -2.28 11.46 8.12
CA TRP A 30 -0.94 11.32 7.59
C TRP A 30 0.17 11.06 8.64
N LYS A 31 0.08 11.69 9.83
CA LYS A 31 1.09 11.51 10.89
C LYS A 31 1.03 10.12 11.53
N LEU A 32 -0.14 9.76 12.06
CA LEU A 32 -0.32 8.47 12.74
C LEU A 32 -0.32 7.31 11.75
N GLY A 33 -0.83 7.51 10.54
CA GLY A 33 -0.77 6.53 9.46
C GLY A 33 0.67 6.20 9.08
N LEU A 34 1.51 7.24 8.90
CA LEU A 34 2.95 7.07 8.68
C LEU A 34 3.61 6.29 9.83
N CYS A 35 3.39 6.71 11.07
CA CYS A 35 3.97 6.04 12.23
C CYS A 35 3.54 4.57 12.31
N SER A 36 2.26 4.27 12.08
CA SER A 36 1.73 2.90 12.10
C SER A 36 2.38 2.02 11.04
N VAL A 37 2.56 2.53 9.83
CA VAL A 37 3.21 1.78 8.74
C VAL A 37 4.69 1.59 9.02
N LEU A 38 5.38 2.59 9.55
CA LEU A 38 6.80 2.45 9.94
C LEU A 38 6.97 1.40 11.05
N VAL A 39 6.12 1.42 12.08
CA VAL A 39 6.14 0.39 13.13
C VAL A 39 5.87 -1.00 12.54
N TYR A 40 4.90 -1.13 11.64
CA TYR A 40 4.61 -2.38 10.94
C TYR A 40 5.83 -2.91 10.17
N ILE A 41 6.54 -2.03 9.43
CA ILE A 41 7.77 -2.40 8.72
C ILE A 41 8.87 -2.82 9.69
N LEU A 42 9.05 -2.10 10.79
CA LEU A 42 10.07 -2.43 11.80
C LEU A 42 9.80 -3.79 12.46
N ILE A 43 8.53 -4.08 12.80
CA ILE A 43 8.13 -5.37 13.34
C ILE A 43 8.43 -6.50 12.35
N GLY A 44 8.10 -6.28 11.07
CA GLY A 44 8.42 -7.23 10.01
C GLY A 44 9.92 -7.39 9.80
N ALA A 45 10.70 -6.30 9.81
CA ALA A 45 12.15 -6.33 9.71
C ALA A 45 12.82 -7.10 10.86
N ALA A 46 12.26 -7.01 12.06
CA ALA A 46 12.71 -7.76 13.24
C ALA A 46 12.46 -9.28 13.13
N GLY A 47 11.78 -9.73 12.07
CA GLY A 47 11.59 -11.16 11.80
C GLY A 47 10.20 -11.69 12.10
N LEU A 48 9.26 -10.86 12.59
CA LEU A 48 7.88 -11.31 12.77
C LEU A 48 7.23 -11.58 11.40
N PRO A 49 6.41 -12.64 11.26
CA PRO A 49 5.79 -13.07 10.01
C PRO A 49 4.57 -12.20 9.66
N VAL A 50 4.78 -10.89 9.47
CA VAL A 50 3.72 -9.92 9.23
C VAL A 50 3.56 -9.53 7.76
N PHE A 51 4.52 -9.86 6.90
CA PHE A 51 4.45 -9.63 5.46
C PHE A 51 3.72 -10.76 4.73
N ALA A 52 3.52 -10.63 3.42
CA ALA A 52 2.85 -11.63 2.60
C ALA A 52 3.48 -13.04 2.75
N ASN A 53 2.65 -14.06 2.67
CA ASN A 53 3.06 -15.46 2.81
C ASN A 53 3.82 -15.75 4.12
N PHE A 54 3.40 -15.14 5.22
CA PHE A 54 4.09 -15.23 6.52
C PHE A 54 5.56 -14.79 6.46
N GLY A 55 5.90 -13.93 5.50
CA GLY A 55 7.23 -13.36 5.34
C GLY A 55 7.60 -12.43 6.48
N GLY A 56 8.89 -12.34 6.76
CA GLY A 56 9.48 -11.45 7.75
C GLY A 56 11.00 -11.39 7.60
N GLY A 57 11.60 -10.55 8.42
CA GLY A 57 13.03 -10.28 8.41
C GLY A 57 13.49 -9.34 7.28
N ILE A 58 14.75 -8.97 7.36
CA ILE A 58 15.39 -8.06 6.39
C ILE A 58 15.31 -8.59 4.96
N ARG A 59 15.28 -9.90 4.77
CA ARG A 59 15.13 -10.53 3.44
C ARG A 59 13.91 -10.04 2.67
N SER A 60 12.79 -9.80 3.36
CA SER A 60 11.57 -9.27 2.72
C SER A 60 11.76 -7.85 2.21
N LEU A 61 12.61 -7.05 2.86
CA LEU A 61 12.87 -5.66 2.50
C LEU A 61 13.89 -5.49 1.38
N ILE A 62 14.85 -6.40 1.27
CA ILE A 62 15.88 -6.39 0.23
C ILE A 62 15.55 -7.32 -0.95
N GLY A 63 14.51 -8.14 -0.84
CA GLY A 63 14.05 -9.05 -1.88
C GLY A 63 13.15 -8.40 -2.93
N LEU A 64 12.56 -9.20 -3.80
CA LEU A 64 11.73 -8.77 -4.94
C LEU A 64 10.54 -7.88 -4.53
N THR A 65 10.00 -8.09 -3.33
CA THR A 65 8.85 -7.35 -2.80
C THR A 65 9.22 -6.11 -1.98
N GLY A 66 10.51 -5.93 -1.70
CA GLY A 66 10.98 -4.89 -0.77
C GLY A 66 10.62 -3.47 -1.20
N GLY A 67 10.70 -3.15 -2.49
CA GLY A 67 10.36 -1.83 -3.02
C GLY A 67 8.91 -1.43 -2.74
N TYR A 68 7.99 -2.39 -2.84
CA TYR A 68 6.58 -2.17 -2.48
C TYR A 68 6.46 -1.80 -0.99
N ILE A 69 7.15 -2.53 -0.11
CA ILE A 69 7.13 -2.29 1.34
C ILE A 69 7.73 -0.90 1.66
N TRP A 70 8.84 -0.54 1.03
CA TRP A 70 9.48 0.76 1.22
C TRP A 70 8.64 1.94 0.75
N ALA A 71 7.73 1.74 -0.20
CA ALA A 71 6.84 2.78 -0.71
C ALA A 71 5.56 2.96 0.14
N TRP A 72 5.18 2.01 1.02
CA TRP A 72 3.98 2.13 1.86
C TRP A 72 3.95 3.36 2.77
N PRO A 73 5.05 3.84 3.38
CA PRO A 73 5.05 5.10 4.13
C PRO A 73 4.58 6.29 3.30
N VAL A 74 5.05 6.39 2.05
CA VAL A 74 4.62 7.44 1.11
C VAL A 74 3.13 7.34 0.83
N MET A 75 2.64 6.15 0.53
CA MET A 75 1.23 5.89 0.30
C MET A 75 0.38 6.23 1.53
N ALA A 76 0.79 5.81 2.74
CA ALA A 76 0.06 6.10 3.97
C ALA A 76 -0.07 7.61 4.23
N VAL A 77 1.00 8.38 3.96
CA VAL A 77 0.97 9.85 4.06
C VAL A 77 -0.05 10.43 3.09
N LEU A 78 0.02 10.06 1.81
CA LEU A 78 -0.89 10.59 0.77
C LEU A 78 -2.35 10.21 1.03
N CYS A 79 -2.62 8.97 1.43
CA CYS A 79 -3.97 8.53 1.84
C CYS A 79 -4.46 9.27 3.10
N GLY A 80 -3.56 9.71 3.96
CA GLY A 80 -3.88 10.40 5.22
C GLY A 80 -4.09 11.90 5.09
N ILE A 81 -3.78 12.51 3.93
CA ILE A 81 -4.03 13.94 3.69
C ILE A 81 -5.52 14.17 3.52
N ARG A 82 -6.05 15.11 4.31
CA ARG A 82 -7.45 15.55 4.27
C ARG A 82 -7.48 17.02 3.93
N PRO A 83 -7.86 17.39 2.70
CA PRO A 83 -7.88 18.81 2.27
C PRO A 83 -8.90 19.66 3.02
N GLY A 84 -9.96 19.05 3.56
CA GLY A 84 -10.99 19.75 4.31
C GLY A 84 -11.83 20.68 3.45
N LEU A 85 -12.10 20.27 2.20
CA LEU A 85 -12.88 21.07 1.28
C LEU A 85 -14.35 21.16 1.71
N LYS A 86 -15.00 22.31 1.50
CA LYS A 86 -16.41 22.54 1.85
C LYS A 86 -17.36 21.57 1.15
N ASN A 87 -17.08 21.23 -0.10
CA ASN A 87 -17.86 20.25 -0.85
C ASN A 87 -17.34 18.85 -0.56
N ARG A 88 -18.19 18.02 0.05
CA ARG A 88 -17.87 16.64 0.43
C ARG A 88 -17.44 15.77 -0.76
N ILE A 89 -18.06 15.96 -1.93
CA ILE A 89 -17.73 15.20 -3.14
C ILE A 89 -16.33 15.59 -3.62
N SER A 90 -16.04 16.89 -3.65
CA SER A 90 -14.72 17.38 -4.06
C SER A 90 -13.63 16.94 -3.08
N ASP A 91 -13.89 16.95 -1.78
CA ASP A 91 -12.96 16.46 -0.76
C ASP A 91 -12.63 14.98 -0.97
N LEU A 92 -13.67 14.16 -1.12
CA LEU A 92 -13.49 12.73 -1.39
C LEU A 92 -12.72 12.47 -2.70
N ALA A 93 -13.05 13.22 -3.76
CA ALA A 93 -12.38 13.09 -5.06
C ALA A 93 -10.87 13.42 -4.95
N VAL A 94 -10.50 14.49 -4.25
CA VAL A 94 -9.09 14.85 -4.04
C VAL A 94 -8.38 13.78 -3.19
N ARG A 95 -9.02 13.25 -2.16
CA ARG A 95 -8.45 12.18 -1.32
C ARG A 95 -8.23 10.89 -2.12
N ILE A 96 -9.17 10.51 -2.97
CA ILE A 96 -9.00 9.37 -3.89
C ILE A 96 -7.82 9.64 -4.83
N LEU A 97 -7.74 10.83 -5.43
CA LEU A 97 -6.64 11.19 -6.32
C LEU A 97 -5.28 11.09 -5.62
N LEU A 98 -5.14 11.66 -4.42
CA LEU A 98 -3.91 11.55 -3.63
C LEU A 98 -3.55 10.09 -3.30
N SER A 99 -4.55 9.27 -2.99
CA SER A 99 -4.35 7.85 -2.70
C SER A 99 -3.89 7.07 -3.94
N LEU A 100 -4.41 7.41 -5.12
CA LEU A 100 -3.96 6.82 -6.40
C LEU A 100 -2.55 7.28 -6.77
N ILE A 101 -2.16 8.52 -6.44
CA ILE A 101 -0.76 8.96 -6.58
C ILE A 101 0.15 8.15 -5.64
N GLY A 102 -0.31 7.90 -4.41
CA GLY A 102 0.40 7.03 -3.47
C GLY A 102 0.55 5.59 -3.98
N LEU A 103 -0.51 5.05 -4.58
CA LEU A 103 -0.47 3.75 -5.23
C LEU A 103 0.53 3.73 -6.40
N ALA A 104 0.52 4.75 -7.25
CA ALA A 104 1.47 4.86 -8.35
C ALA A 104 2.93 4.87 -7.86
N ALA A 105 3.22 5.52 -6.72
CA ALA A 105 4.53 5.46 -6.10
C ALA A 105 4.89 4.04 -5.62
N VAL A 106 3.92 3.30 -5.06
CA VAL A 106 4.11 1.90 -4.64
C VAL A 106 4.44 1.02 -5.84
N GLU A 107 3.68 1.12 -6.93
CA GLU A 107 3.90 0.34 -8.14
C GLU A 107 5.23 0.69 -8.83
N LEU A 108 5.59 1.98 -8.86
CA LEU A 108 6.82 2.44 -9.45
C LEU A 108 8.06 1.95 -8.67
N ILE A 109 8.10 2.23 -7.36
CA ILE A 109 9.25 1.88 -6.51
C ILE A 109 9.35 0.35 -6.39
N GLY A 110 8.22 -0.34 -6.22
CA GLY A 110 8.16 -1.79 -6.17
C GLY A 110 8.62 -2.43 -7.46
N GLY A 111 8.11 -1.97 -8.59
CA GLY A 111 8.48 -2.44 -9.92
C GLY A 111 9.95 -2.19 -10.26
N LEU A 112 10.51 -1.06 -9.87
CA LEU A 112 11.94 -0.76 -10.06
C LEU A 112 12.84 -1.72 -9.28
N GLN A 113 12.54 -1.98 -8.00
CA GLN A 113 13.32 -2.94 -7.21
C GLN A 113 13.15 -4.36 -7.75
N TRP A 114 11.93 -4.75 -8.11
CA TRP A 114 11.69 -6.05 -8.73
C TRP A 114 12.47 -6.19 -10.03
N ALA A 115 12.43 -5.22 -10.93
CA ALA A 115 13.18 -5.24 -12.18
C ALA A 115 14.71 -5.32 -11.96
N ALA A 116 15.22 -4.64 -10.94
CA ALA A 116 16.65 -4.64 -10.62
C ALA A 116 17.14 -6.00 -10.07
N LEU A 117 16.25 -6.75 -9.40
CA LEU A 117 16.60 -8.01 -8.74
C LEU A 117 16.16 -9.25 -9.54
N SER A 118 15.24 -9.11 -10.49
CA SER A 118 14.82 -10.21 -11.37
C SER A 118 15.86 -10.42 -12.47
N GLY A 119 16.62 -11.49 -12.38
CA GLY A 119 17.61 -11.84 -13.41
C GLY A 119 17.01 -12.25 -14.75
N ASP A 120 15.76 -12.71 -14.75
CA ASP A 120 15.10 -13.34 -15.90
C ASP A 120 14.10 -12.43 -16.64
N MET A 121 13.76 -11.26 -16.08
CA MET A 121 12.76 -10.35 -16.64
C MET A 121 13.35 -8.99 -16.94
N THR A 122 13.07 -8.46 -18.13
CA THR A 122 13.38 -7.06 -18.44
C THR A 122 12.47 -6.11 -17.65
N ALA A 123 12.92 -4.89 -17.41
CA ALA A 123 12.11 -3.87 -16.72
C ALA A 123 10.74 -3.67 -17.42
N GLY A 124 10.72 -3.66 -18.76
CA GLY A 124 9.48 -3.57 -19.53
C GLY A 124 8.52 -4.74 -19.26
N ALA A 125 9.03 -5.97 -19.14
CA ALA A 125 8.22 -7.14 -18.81
C ALA A 125 7.66 -7.07 -17.38
N VAL A 126 8.46 -6.61 -16.41
CA VAL A 126 8.00 -6.40 -15.02
C VAL A 126 6.86 -5.40 -14.96
N PHE A 127 7.02 -4.23 -15.58
CA PHE A 127 5.96 -3.21 -15.58
C PHE A 127 4.71 -3.66 -16.35
N ALA A 128 4.87 -4.36 -17.49
CA ALA A 128 3.73 -4.92 -18.22
C ALA A 128 2.97 -5.95 -17.36
N TYR A 129 3.67 -6.80 -16.63
CA TYR A 129 3.08 -7.76 -15.71
C TYR A 129 2.33 -7.05 -14.56
N SER A 130 2.95 -6.03 -13.93
CA SER A 130 2.32 -5.26 -12.86
C SER A 130 1.05 -4.57 -13.32
N MET A 131 1.05 -3.99 -14.52
CA MET A 131 -0.11 -3.32 -15.11
C MET A 131 -1.31 -4.26 -15.29
N VAL A 132 -1.07 -5.54 -15.53
CA VAL A 132 -2.15 -6.53 -15.72
C VAL A 132 -2.54 -7.20 -14.41
N ALA A 133 -1.55 -7.61 -13.61
CA ALA A 133 -1.77 -8.45 -12.44
C ALA A 133 -2.09 -7.66 -11.16
N PHE A 134 -1.48 -6.49 -10.97
CA PHE A 134 -1.59 -5.74 -9.71
C PHE A 134 -2.43 -4.48 -9.84
N VAL A 135 -2.12 -3.60 -10.78
CA VAL A 135 -2.69 -2.25 -10.87
C VAL A 135 -4.22 -2.22 -10.89
N PRO A 136 -4.94 -3.02 -11.70
CA PRO A 136 -6.41 -2.95 -11.72
C PRO A 136 -7.05 -3.27 -10.37
N LYS A 137 -6.55 -4.31 -9.71
CA LYS A 137 -6.98 -4.71 -8.38
C LYS A 137 -6.63 -3.63 -7.35
N ASP A 138 -5.40 -3.12 -7.37
CA ASP A 138 -4.89 -2.17 -6.37
C ASP A 138 -5.58 -0.81 -6.47
N ILE A 139 -5.99 -0.37 -7.66
CA ILE A 139 -6.86 0.79 -7.83
C ILE A 139 -8.18 0.58 -7.09
N VAL A 140 -8.85 -0.54 -7.33
CA VAL A 140 -10.16 -0.83 -6.71
C VAL A 140 -10.05 -0.88 -5.20
N ILE A 141 -9.09 -1.64 -4.66
CA ILE A 141 -8.95 -1.79 -3.20
C ILE A 141 -8.43 -0.53 -2.51
N THR A 142 -7.64 0.32 -3.19
CA THR A 142 -7.22 1.63 -2.68
C THR A 142 -8.43 2.56 -2.55
N ILE A 143 -9.26 2.66 -3.57
CA ILE A 143 -10.50 3.45 -3.54
C ILE A 143 -11.44 2.94 -2.45
N LEU A 144 -11.62 1.63 -2.33
CA LEU A 144 -12.42 1.03 -1.26
C LEU A 144 -11.86 1.36 0.12
N GLY A 145 -10.54 1.35 0.32
CA GLY A 145 -9.89 1.74 1.57
C GLY A 145 -10.22 3.17 1.98
N VAL A 146 -10.21 4.10 1.04
CA VAL A 146 -10.59 5.50 1.28
C VAL A 146 -12.08 5.63 1.60
N ILE A 147 -12.96 4.97 0.86
CA ILE A 147 -14.42 5.02 1.08
C ILE A 147 -14.77 4.42 2.45
N VAL A 148 -14.24 3.25 2.77
CA VAL A 148 -14.49 2.56 4.05
C VAL A 148 -13.92 3.35 5.24
N SER A 149 -12.88 4.17 5.04
CA SER A 149 -12.33 5.02 6.09
C SER A 149 -13.33 6.05 6.64
N GLU A 150 -14.31 6.48 5.84
CA GLU A 150 -15.27 7.52 6.25
C GLU A 150 -16.15 7.10 7.44
N PRO A 151 -16.91 5.99 7.36
CA PRO A 151 -17.71 5.54 8.49
C PRO A 151 -16.85 5.14 9.69
N VAL A 152 -15.69 4.52 9.47
CA VAL A 152 -14.79 4.12 10.56
C VAL A 152 -14.33 5.34 11.35
N LYS A 153 -13.91 6.40 10.66
CA LYS A 153 -13.49 7.63 11.33
C LYS A 153 -14.62 8.30 12.09
N GLN A 154 -15.81 8.38 11.49
CA GLN A 154 -16.99 8.96 12.17
C GLN A 154 -17.33 8.21 13.46
N MET A 155 -17.14 6.89 13.50
CA MET A 155 -17.30 6.09 14.72
C MET A 155 -16.22 6.42 15.75
N THR A 156 -14.98 6.54 15.35
CA THR A 156 -13.85 6.86 16.24
C THR A 156 -14.00 8.25 16.84
N ASP A 157 -14.40 9.25 16.05
CA ASP A 157 -14.59 10.64 16.49
C ASP A 157 -15.80 10.80 17.45
N ARG A 158 -16.70 9.78 17.56
CA ARG A 158 -17.83 9.76 18.51
C ARG A 158 -17.48 9.15 19.87
N ILE A 159 -16.41 8.39 19.93
CA ILE A 159 -16.01 7.61 21.12
C ILE A 159 -14.92 8.36 21.92
N GLY A 160 -14.19 9.26 21.29
CA GLY A 160 -13.13 10.08 21.90
C GLY A 160 -13.56 11.49 22.14
#